data_ce81e668144fc0a33d01ff74e2626a5c
#
_entry.id   ce81e668144fc0a33d01ff74e2626a5c
#
_cell.length_a   1.000
_cell.length_b   1.000
_cell.length_c   1.000
_cell.angle_alpha   90.00
_cell.angle_beta   90.00
_cell.angle_gamma   90.00
#
_symmetry.space_group_name_H-M   'P 1'
#
loop_
_entity.id
_entity.type
_entity.pdbx_description
1 polymer ?
#
loop_
_entity_poly.entity_id
_entity_poly.type
_entity_poly.pdbx_seq_one_letter_code
_entity_poly.pdbx_strand_id
1 'polypeptide(L)'
;CYANLIQEKLITVADDGSFQLDMSYFDYATGLTMTNKKFDALFGGPPRASETELTQREMDLAASVQKVTEDIVVQLAKGIAKETGERNLCLAGGVALNCVANGILLREKIFDNIWIQPAAGDAGGALGAALSVWHLNNQGERKISTIGDAMKGSYLGPVFNDIEIEEELKSCGAVF
;
A
#
# COMPACT_ATOMS: atom_id res chain seq x y z
N CYS A 1 6.93 -5.31 -22.00
CA CYS A 1 6.91 -4.86 -20.62
C CYS A 1 7.62 -3.51 -20.52
N TYR A 2 7.02 -2.54 -19.83
CA TYR A 2 7.46 -1.14 -19.76
C TYR A 2 8.34 -0.84 -18.54
N ALA A 3 8.72 -1.80 -17.70
CA ALA A 3 9.43 -1.56 -16.44
C ALA A 3 10.72 -0.74 -16.63
N ASN A 4 11.58 -1.12 -17.58
CA ASN A 4 12.80 -0.37 -17.87
C ASN A 4 12.51 1.06 -18.34
N LEU A 5 11.47 1.24 -19.18
CA LEU A 5 11.07 2.56 -19.66
C LEU A 5 10.58 3.45 -18.53
N ILE A 6 9.84 2.88 -17.55
CA ILE A 6 9.41 3.59 -16.34
C ILE A 6 10.63 4.03 -15.53
N GLN A 7 11.58 3.13 -15.29
CA GLN A 7 12.80 3.43 -14.54
C GLN A 7 13.70 4.46 -15.23
N GLU A 8 13.76 4.45 -16.57
CA GLU A 8 14.58 5.40 -17.32
C GLU A 8 13.96 6.79 -17.47
N LYS A 9 12.62 6.88 -17.52
CA LYS A 9 11.92 8.11 -17.91
C LYS A 9 11.05 8.71 -16.84
N LEU A 10 10.44 7.92 -15.97
CA LEU A 10 9.45 8.41 -15.02
C LEU A 10 9.96 8.53 -13.59
N ILE A 11 11.00 7.78 -13.23
CA ILE A 11 11.45 7.70 -11.85
C ILE A 11 12.98 7.60 -11.76
N THR A 12 13.55 8.33 -10.84
CA THR A 12 14.95 8.19 -10.45
C THR A 12 14.99 7.54 -9.07
N VAL A 13 15.75 6.48 -8.90
CA VAL A 13 15.89 5.76 -7.63
C VAL A 13 17.35 5.83 -7.20
N ALA A 14 17.60 6.28 -5.99
CA ALA A 14 18.93 6.34 -5.39
C ALA A 14 19.31 5.00 -4.74
N ASP A 15 20.59 4.85 -4.35
CA ASP A 15 21.14 3.62 -3.78
C ASP A 15 20.49 3.22 -2.44
N ASP A 16 19.96 4.17 -1.69
CA ASP A 16 19.23 3.96 -0.44
C ASP A 16 17.74 3.60 -0.65
N GLY A 17 17.29 3.60 -1.92
CA GLY A 17 15.91 3.35 -2.31
C GLY A 17 15.03 4.60 -2.33
N SER A 18 15.53 5.75 -1.90
CA SER A 18 14.79 7.00 -2.09
C SER A 18 14.56 7.26 -3.58
N PHE A 19 13.42 7.86 -3.92
CA PHE A 19 13.05 8.04 -5.31
C PHE A 19 12.38 9.39 -5.58
N GLN A 20 12.46 9.80 -6.84
CA GLN A 20 11.82 11.00 -7.32
C GLN A 20 11.15 10.74 -8.68
N LEU A 21 9.89 11.18 -8.81
CA LEU A 21 9.18 11.13 -10.10
C LEU A 21 9.55 12.33 -10.98
N ASP A 22 9.68 12.08 -12.28
CA ASP A 22 9.68 13.19 -13.27
C ASP A 22 8.25 13.71 -13.43
N MET A 23 7.94 14.76 -12.69
CA MET A 23 6.62 15.39 -12.68
C MET A 23 6.18 15.95 -14.03
N SER A 24 7.07 16.03 -15.03
CA SER A 24 6.70 16.50 -16.38
C SER A 24 5.75 15.54 -17.13
N TYR A 25 5.56 14.32 -16.64
CA TYR A 25 4.63 13.32 -17.18
C TYR A 25 3.28 13.29 -16.46
N PHE A 26 3.13 14.04 -15.37
CA PHE A 26 1.98 13.96 -14.47
C PHE A 26 1.30 15.32 -14.32
N ASP A 27 -0.02 15.31 -14.15
CA ASP A 27 -0.83 16.51 -13.97
C ASP A 27 -1.55 16.57 -12.62
N TYR A 28 -1.45 15.54 -11.79
CA TYR A 28 -2.23 15.44 -10.56
C TYR A 28 -1.93 16.51 -9.52
N ALA A 29 -0.76 17.17 -9.60
CA ALA A 29 -0.39 18.20 -8.64
C ALA A 29 -1.18 19.52 -8.85
N THR A 30 -1.58 19.82 -10.09
CA THR A 30 -2.22 21.09 -10.46
C THR A 30 -3.40 20.95 -11.41
N GLY A 31 -3.60 19.76 -11.98
CA GLY A 31 -4.64 19.46 -12.95
C GLY A 31 -5.72 18.54 -12.42
N LEU A 32 -6.65 18.18 -13.29
CA LEU A 32 -7.78 17.28 -13.02
C LEU A 32 -7.56 15.84 -13.51
N THR A 33 -6.39 15.57 -14.08
CA THR A 33 -6.00 14.26 -14.60
C THR A 33 -4.73 13.78 -13.92
N MET A 34 -4.54 12.46 -13.85
CA MET A 34 -3.33 11.88 -13.23
C MET A 34 -2.11 12.07 -14.11
N THR A 35 -2.25 11.85 -15.40
CA THR A 35 -1.19 11.90 -16.41
C THR A 35 -1.52 12.86 -17.53
N ASN A 36 -0.53 13.21 -18.35
CA ASN A 36 -0.67 14.15 -19.44
C ASN A 36 -0.28 13.54 -20.80
N LYS A 37 -0.34 14.34 -21.87
CA LYS A 37 -0.03 13.90 -23.23
C LYS A 37 1.40 13.40 -23.42
N LYS A 38 2.36 13.83 -22.59
CA LYS A 38 3.74 13.33 -22.63
C LYS A 38 3.79 11.88 -22.15
N PHE A 39 3.00 11.56 -21.11
CA PHE A 39 2.81 10.18 -20.67
C PHE A 39 2.13 9.32 -21.76
N ASP A 40 1.07 9.84 -22.37
CA ASP A 40 0.37 9.16 -23.46
C ASP A 40 1.32 8.82 -24.62
N ALA A 41 2.15 9.77 -25.02
CA ALA A 41 3.13 9.56 -26.09
C ALA A 41 4.19 8.52 -25.71
N LEU A 42 4.62 8.49 -24.43
CA LEU A 42 5.61 7.55 -23.95
C LEU A 42 5.09 6.09 -24.00
N PHE A 43 3.82 5.88 -23.70
CA PHE A 43 3.20 4.56 -23.60
C PHE A 43 2.26 4.19 -24.77
N GLY A 44 2.32 4.96 -25.84
CA GLY A 44 1.67 4.62 -27.11
C GLY A 44 0.17 4.88 -27.18
N GLY A 45 -0.37 5.79 -26.36
CA GLY A 45 -1.75 6.21 -26.48
C GLY A 45 -2.36 6.83 -25.22
N PRO A 46 -3.56 7.42 -25.34
CA PRO A 46 -4.26 8.06 -24.25
C PRO A 46 -4.70 7.06 -23.15
N PRO A 47 -5.13 7.56 -21.98
CA PRO A 47 -5.77 6.73 -20.96
C PRO A 47 -6.96 5.94 -21.55
N ARG A 48 -7.14 4.73 -21.06
CA ARG A 48 -8.31 3.92 -21.38
C ARG A 48 -9.60 4.64 -20.93
N ALA A 49 -10.60 4.68 -21.76
CA ALA A 49 -11.91 5.19 -21.34
C ALA A 49 -12.52 4.26 -20.27
N SER A 50 -13.24 4.86 -19.31
CA SER A 50 -13.92 4.09 -18.27
C SER A 50 -14.82 3.03 -18.86
N GLU A 51 -14.92 1.89 -18.20
CA GLU A 51 -15.79 0.75 -18.55
C GLU A 51 -15.51 0.09 -19.92
N THR A 52 -14.41 0.46 -20.59
CA THR A 52 -13.97 -0.28 -21.79
C THR A 52 -13.12 -1.48 -21.43
N GLU A 53 -12.98 -2.44 -22.35
CA GLU A 53 -12.16 -3.62 -22.17
C GLU A 53 -10.67 -3.26 -21.98
N LEU A 54 -9.98 -4.07 -21.18
CA LEU A 54 -8.53 -3.96 -21.00
C LEU A 54 -7.81 -4.55 -22.22
N THR A 55 -6.87 -3.82 -22.76
CA THR A 55 -6.00 -4.35 -23.81
C THR A 55 -4.67 -4.85 -23.23
N GLN A 56 -3.86 -5.49 -24.04
CA GLN A 56 -2.53 -5.95 -23.62
C GLN A 56 -1.67 -4.79 -23.12
N ARG A 57 -1.83 -3.59 -23.66
CA ARG A 57 -1.10 -2.39 -23.22
C ARG A 57 -1.37 -2.06 -21.75
N GLU A 58 -2.63 -2.02 -21.35
CA GLU A 58 -3.01 -1.72 -19.95
C GLU A 58 -2.51 -2.82 -19.01
N MET A 59 -2.62 -4.08 -19.39
CA MET A 59 -2.09 -5.20 -18.61
C MET A 59 -0.56 -5.12 -18.45
N ASP A 60 0.16 -4.81 -19.52
CA ASP A 60 1.61 -4.65 -19.50
C ASP A 60 2.05 -3.44 -18.66
N LEU A 61 1.31 -2.33 -18.72
CA LEU A 61 1.57 -1.16 -17.88
C LEU A 61 1.37 -1.50 -16.41
N ALA A 62 0.25 -2.12 -16.04
CA ALA A 62 -0.04 -2.51 -14.66
C ALA A 62 1.03 -3.45 -14.10
N ALA A 63 1.40 -4.49 -14.85
CA ALA A 63 2.46 -5.42 -14.47
C ALA A 63 3.83 -4.71 -14.34
N SER A 64 4.10 -3.72 -15.18
CA SER A 64 5.36 -2.98 -15.15
C SER A 64 5.43 -2.03 -13.94
N VAL A 65 4.35 -1.33 -13.64
CA VAL A 65 4.26 -0.48 -12.44
C VAL A 65 4.41 -1.34 -11.18
N GLN A 66 3.72 -2.49 -11.12
CA GLN A 66 3.86 -3.42 -10.00
C GLN A 66 5.32 -3.86 -9.81
N LYS A 67 5.99 -4.27 -10.90
CA LYS A 67 7.40 -4.69 -10.83
C LYS A 67 8.32 -3.58 -10.32
N VAL A 68 8.17 -2.36 -10.83
CA VAL A 68 8.97 -1.20 -10.38
C VAL A 68 8.68 -0.88 -8.91
N THR A 69 7.42 -0.95 -8.48
CA THR A 69 7.02 -0.76 -7.08
C THR A 69 7.69 -1.79 -6.17
N GLU A 70 7.68 -3.06 -6.55
CA GLU A 70 8.35 -4.14 -5.80
C GLU A 70 9.84 -3.86 -5.61
N ASP A 71 10.53 -3.49 -6.70
CA ASP A 71 11.96 -3.22 -6.66
C ASP A 71 12.30 -2.04 -5.74
N ILE A 72 11.52 -0.96 -5.81
CA ILE A 72 11.70 0.22 -4.95
C ILE A 72 11.41 -0.12 -3.48
N VAL A 73 10.33 -0.83 -3.18
CA VAL A 73 9.99 -1.22 -1.81
C VAL A 73 11.09 -2.09 -1.19
N VAL A 74 11.64 -3.04 -1.95
CA VAL A 74 12.76 -3.86 -1.48
C VAL A 74 14.02 -3.02 -1.26
N GLN A 75 14.32 -2.09 -2.18
CA GLN A 75 15.51 -1.23 -2.06
C GLN A 75 15.40 -0.28 -0.87
N LEU A 76 14.23 0.36 -0.65
CA LEU A 76 13.93 1.16 0.54
C LEU A 76 14.10 0.35 1.82
N ALA A 77 13.56 -0.86 1.86
CA ALA A 77 13.69 -1.74 3.02
C ALA A 77 15.15 -2.08 3.33
N LYS A 78 15.97 -2.36 2.31
CA LYS A 78 17.42 -2.59 2.45
C LYS A 78 18.15 -1.34 2.94
N GLY A 79 17.81 -0.17 2.40
CA GLY A 79 18.34 1.12 2.82
C GLY A 79 18.08 1.39 4.29
N ILE A 80 16.81 1.30 4.71
CA ILE A 80 16.38 1.52 6.10
C ILE A 80 17.03 0.52 7.05
N ALA A 81 17.08 -0.77 6.71
CA ALA A 81 17.71 -1.77 7.54
C ALA A 81 19.21 -1.47 7.75
N LYS A 82 19.90 -1.05 6.68
CA LYS A 82 21.32 -0.66 6.75
C LYS A 82 21.55 0.59 7.58
N GLU A 83 20.68 1.59 7.47
CA GLU A 83 20.81 2.87 8.18
C GLU A 83 20.50 2.73 9.67
N THR A 84 19.42 2.02 10.01
CA THR A 84 18.91 1.96 11.38
C THR A 84 19.47 0.80 12.19
N GLY A 85 19.84 -0.30 11.54
CA GLY A 85 20.20 -1.55 12.20
C GLY A 85 19.02 -2.26 12.88
N GLU A 86 17.78 -1.77 12.68
CA GLU A 86 16.58 -2.34 13.28
C GLU A 86 16.21 -3.68 12.64
N ARG A 87 15.61 -4.56 13.46
CA ARG A 87 15.25 -5.93 13.06
C ARG A 87 13.76 -6.09 12.75
N ASN A 88 12.96 -5.09 13.08
CA ASN A 88 11.51 -5.12 12.91
C ASN A 88 11.08 -3.96 12.02
N LEU A 89 10.23 -4.24 11.04
CA LEU A 89 9.69 -3.26 10.11
C LEU A 89 8.20 -3.04 10.37
N CYS A 90 7.79 -1.79 10.50
CA CYS A 90 6.39 -1.39 10.48
C CYS A 90 6.09 -0.66 9.16
N LEU A 91 5.02 -1.07 8.50
CA LEU A 91 4.55 -0.47 7.23
C LEU A 91 3.20 0.22 7.44
N ALA A 92 3.08 1.43 6.92
CA ALA A 92 1.83 2.20 6.83
C ALA A 92 1.81 2.99 5.52
N GLY A 93 0.65 3.51 5.13
CA GLY A 93 0.40 4.14 3.83
C GLY A 93 -0.29 3.19 2.84
N GLY A 94 -0.94 3.72 1.80
CA GLY A 94 -1.71 2.92 0.85
C GLY A 94 -0.89 1.81 0.17
N VAL A 95 0.36 2.08 -0.18
CA VAL A 95 1.27 1.08 -0.80
C VAL A 95 1.63 -0.05 0.17
N ALA A 96 1.57 0.18 1.49
CA ALA A 96 1.79 -0.87 2.49
C ALA A 96 0.76 -2.03 2.42
N LEU A 97 -0.35 -1.84 1.71
CA LEU A 97 -1.34 -2.89 1.45
C LEU A 97 -1.02 -3.73 0.20
N ASN A 98 0.08 -3.46 -0.50
CA ASN A 98 0.52 -4.26 -1.63
C ASN A 98 1.05 -5.61 -1.16
N CYS A 99 0.17 -6.60 -1.11
CA CYS A 99 0.48 -7.93 -0.58
C CYS A 99 1.57 -8.66 -1.38
N VAL A 100 1.76 -8.34 -2.66
CA VAL A 100 2.80 -8.95 -3.50
C VAL A 100 4.18 -8.42 -3.09
N ALA A 101 4.33 -7.08 -2.97
CA ALA A 101 5.56 -6.46 -2.48
C ALA A 101 5.89 -6.91 -1.05
N ASN A 102 4.88 -6.95 -0.17
CA ASN A 102 5.05 -7.43 1.21
C ASN A 102 5.51 -8.89 1.28
N GLY A 103 4.96 -9.74 0.40
CA GLY A 103 5.39 -11.13 0.27
C GLY A 103 6.84 -11.27 -0.20
N ILE A 104 7.33 -10.35 -1.06
CA ILE A 104 8.73 -10.31 -1.45
C ILE A 104 9.61 -9.90 -0.26
N LEU A 105 9.27 -8.83 0.46
CA LEU A 105 9.99 -8.40 1.67
C LEU A 105 10.14 -9.53 2.69
N LEU A 106 9.08 -10.29 2.90
CA LEU A 106 9.09 -11.43 3.83
C LEU A 106 10.06 -12.53 3.37
N ARG A 107 10.09 -12.84 2.07
CA ARG A 107 10.99 -13.84 1.48
C ARG A 107 12.45 -13.40 1.45
N GLU A 108 12.70 -12.11 1.23
CA GLU A 108 14.05 -11.53 1.25
C GLU A 108 14.70 -11.54 2.64
N LYS A 109 13.92 -11.70 3.71
CA LYS A 109 14.40 -11.77 5.10
C LYS A 109 15.29 -10.60 5.51
N ILE A 110 14.98 -9.39 4.99
CA ILE A 110 15.68 -8.16 5.34
C ILE A 110 15.44 -7.82 6.82
N PHE A 111 14.23 -8.08 7.30
CA PHE A 111 13.81 -7.91 8.68
C PHE A 111 13.37 -9.25 9.28
N ASP A 112 13.51 -9.40 10.58
CA ASP A 112 13.03 -10.59 11.29
C ASP A 112 11.52 -10.63 11.35
N ASN A 113 10.91 -9.47 11.58
CA ASN A 113 9.46 -9.32 11.66
C ASN A 113 8.99 -8.12 10.82
N ILE A 114 7.83 -8.28 10.20
CA ILE A 114 7.15 -7.23 9.44
C ILE A 114 5.74 -7.11 10.00
N TRP A 115 5.36 -5.90 10.40
CA TRP A 115 4.01 -5.56 10.80
C TRP A 115 3.41 -4.53 9.85
N ILE A 116 2.22 -4.80 9.36
CA ILE A 116 1.51 -3.94 8.44
C ILE A 116 0.28 -3.39 9.18
N GLN A 117 0.16 -2.07 9.26
CA GLN A 117 -1.03 -1.45 9.85
C GLN A 117 -2.28 -1.88 9.07
N PRO A 118 -3.27 -2.55 9.70
CA PRO A 118 -4.47 -2.99 9.00
C PRO A 118 -5.24 -1.84 8.33
N ALA A 119 -5.28 -0.67 8.98
CA ALA A 119 -5.83 0.56 8.43
C ALA A 119 -4.71 1.41 7.79
N ALA A 120 -3.88 0.83 6.92
CA ALA A 120 -2.70 1.47 6.37
C ALA A 120 -2.99 2.67 5.44
N GLY A 121 -4.15 2.68 4.77
CA GLY A 121 -4.58 3.75 3.88
C GLY A 121 -5.20 4.95 4.61
N ASP A 122 -6.11 5.64 3.96
CA ASP A 122 -6.73 6.89 4.43
C ASP A 122 -7.42 6.75 5.80
N ALA A 123 -8.03 5.60 6.09
CA ALA A 123 -8.67 5.32 7.38
C ALA A 123 -7.69 5.39 8.57
N GLY A 124 -6.42 5.11 8.36
CA GLY A 124 -5.40 5.18 9.41
C GLY A 124 -5.11 6.58 9.91
N GLY A 125 -5.42 7.60 9.13
CA GLY A 125 -5.28 8.99 9.54
C GLY A 125 -6.10 9.35 10.78
N ALA A 126 -7.33 8.83 10.89
CA ALA A 126 -8.19 9.02 12.06
C ALA A 126 -7.59 8.38 13.32
N LEU A 127 -7.14 7.12 13.21
CA LEU A 127 -6.46 6.42 14.30
C LEU A 127 -5.18 7.15 14.73
N GLY A 128 -4.34 7.53 13.75
CA GLY A 128 -3.09 8.25 13.99
C GLY A 128 -3.30 9.61 14.66
N ALA A 129 -4.32 10.36 14.26
CA ALA A 129 -4.69 11.63 14.88
C ALA A 129 -5.09 11.43 16.36
N ALA A 130 -5.93 10.45 16.64
CA ALA A 130 -6.34 10.14 18.01
C ALA A 130 -5.15 9.75 18.90
N LEU A 131 -4.27 8.87 18.39
CA LEU A 131 -3.06 8.46 19.11
C LEU A 131 -2.07 9.61 19.30
N SER A 132 -1.92 10.49 18.31
CA SER A 132 -1.06 11.67 18.41
C SER A 132 -1.54 12.61 19.51
N VAL A 133 -2.84 12.89 19.61
CA VAL A 133 -3.41 13.70 20.69
C VAL A 133 -3.16 13.03 22.03
N TRP A 134 -3.40 11.73 22.14
CA TRP A 134 -3.20 11.00 23.39
C TRP A 134 -1.73 11.03 23.87
N HIS A 135 -0.81 10.68 22.98
CA HIS A 135 0.59 10.52 23.36
C HIS A 135 1.39 11.82 23.35
N LEU A 136 1.14 12.73 22.41
CA LEU A 136 1.93 13.95 22.26
C LEU A 136 1.35 15.12 23.06
N ASN A 137 0.04 15.37 22.97
CA ASN A 137 -0.58 16.51 23.67
C ASN A 137 -0.91 16.17 25.12
N ASN A 138 -1.50 15.02 25.38
CA ASN A 138 -1.93 14.63 26.72
C ASN A 138 -0.86 13.87 27.49
N GLN A 139 0.31 13.63 26.88
CA GLN A 139 1.39 12.84 27.46
C GLN A 139 0.93 11.49 28.01
N GLY A 140 -0.07 10.90 27.33
CA GLY A 140 -0.66 9.63 27.73
C GLY A 140 0.37 8.49 27.72
N GLU A 141 0.35 7.68 28.76
CA GLU A 141 1.25 6.55 28.91
C GLU A 141 1.02 5.52 27.77
N ARG A 142 2.10 5.05 27.16
CA ARG A 142 2.05 3.97 26.22
C ARG A 142 1.97 2.63 26.95
N LYS A 143 0.79 2.03 26.95
CA LYS A 143 0.58 0.67 27.47
C LYS A 143 0.77 -0.33 26.33
N ILE A 144 1.77 -1.19 26.47
CA ILE A 144 2.01 -2.28 25.53
C ILE A 144 1.21 -3.49 26.01
N SER A 145 0.35 -4.02 25.14
CA SER A 145 -0.33 -5.29 25.43
C SER A 145 0.71 -6.41 25.49
N THR A 146 0.68 -7.20 26.53
CA THR A 146 1.50 -8.41 26.65
C THR A 146 0.88 -9.61 25.94
N ILE A 147 -0.36 -9.48 25.48
CA ILE A 147 -1.14 -10.56 24.85
C ILE A 147 -1.69 -10.04 23.53
N GLY A 148 -1.00 -10.39 22.44
CA GLY A 148 -1.48 -10.15 21.07
C GLY A 148 -1.50 -8.68 20.62
N ASP A 149 -2.08 -8.47 19.46
CA ASP A 149 -2.29 -7.18 18.83
C ASP A 149 -3.49 -6.43 19.44
N ALA A 150 -3.28 -5.17 19.86
CA ALA A 150 -4.34 -4.33 20.41
C ALA A 150 -5.46 -4.03 19.39
N MET A 151 -5.16 -4.08 18.10
CA MET A 151 -6.16 -3.98 17.03
C MET A 151 -6.88 -5.30 16.74
N LYS A 152 -6.50 -6.40 17.38
CA LYS A 152 -7.13 -7.72 17.19
C LYS A 152 -7.25 -8.13 15.72
N GLY A 153 -6.25 -7.82 14.90
CA GLY A 153 -6.27 -8.03 13.45
C GLY A 153 -7.38 -7.26 12.72
N SER A 154 -7.87 -6.16 13.30
CA SER A 154 -9.02 -5.38 12.82
C SER A 154 -10.40 -6.05 12.99
N TYR A 155 -10.50 -7.17 13.69
CA TYR A 155 -11.78 -7.77 14.07
C TYR A 155 -12.39 -7.03 15.27
N LEU A 156 -12.84 -5.80 15.04
CA LEU A 156 -13.36 -4.91 16.09
C LEU A 156 -14.89 -4.80 16.12
N GLY A 157 -15.56 -5.43 15.15
CA GLY A 157 -17.01 -5.46 15.05
C GLY A 157 -17.64 -6.51 15.98
N PRO A 158 -18.98 -6.62 15.97
CA PRO A 158 -19.68 -7.67 16.66
C PRO A 158 -19.31 -9.05 16.10
N VAL A 159 -19.38 -10.06 16.94
CA VAL A 159 -19.13 -11.46 16.57
C VAL A 159 -20.45 -12.19 16.55
N PHE A 160 -20.71 -12.89 15.45
CA PHE A 160 -21.86 -13.79 15.29
C PHE A 160 -21.34 -15.20 15.07
N ASN A 161 -21.96 -16.19 15.68
CA ASN A 161 -21.66 -17.59 15.40
C ASN A 161 -22.48 -18.08 14.19
N ASP A 162 -22.09 -19.25 13.65
CA ASP A 162 -22.72 -19.80 12.44
C ASP A 162 -24.23 -20.03 12.62
N ILE A 163 -24.68 -20.40 13.82
CA ILE A 163 -26.10 -20.64 14.10
C ILE A 163 -26.90 -19.33 14.03
N GLU A 164 -26.39 -18.26 14.65
CA GLU A 164 -27.00 -16.92 14.60
C GLU A 164 -27.08 -16.41 13.15
N ILE A 165 -26.01 -16.60 12.37
CA ILE A 165 -25.98 -16.22 10.95
C ILE A 165 -27.02 -17.02 10.16
N GLU A 166 -27.09 -18.33 10.37
CA GLU A 166 -28.04 -19.20 9.66
C GLU A 166 -29.49 -18.86 10.00
N GLU A 167 -29.80 -18.59 11.27
CA GLU A 167 -31.13 -18.16 11.71
C GLU A 167 -31.55 -16.85 11.08
N GLU A 168 -30.64 -15.87 11.05
CA GLU A 168 -30.91 -14.56 10.44
C GLU A 168 -31.12 -14.68 8.92
N LEU A 169 -30.28 -15.45 8.24
CA LEU A 169 -30.43 -15.70 6.79
C LEU A 169 -31.76 -16.38 6.47
N LYS A 170 -32.20 -17.37 7.30
CA LYS A 170 -33.51 -18.02 7.14
C LYS A 170 -34.66 -17.02 7.36
N SER A 171 -34.54 -16.15 8.37
CA SER A 171 -35.55 -15.14 8.67
C SER A 171 -35.75 -14.16 7.51
N CYS A 172 -34.67 -13.84 6.78
CA CYS A 172 -34.70 -13.00 5.60
C CYS A 172 -35.09 -13.74 4.31
N GLY A 173 -35.34 -15.05 4.35
CA GLY A 173 -35.67 -15.85 3.20
C GLY A 173 -34.50 -16.06 2.22
N ALA A 174 -33.26 -15.94 2.70
CA ALA A 174 -32.07 -16.18 1.90
C ALA A 174 -31.96 -17.69 1.53
N VAL A 175 -31.48 -17.95 0.32
CA VAL A 175 -31.14 -19.30 -0.15
C VAL A 175 -29.62 -19.43 -0.13
N PHE A 176 -29.07 -20.40 0.61
CA PHE A 176 -27.64 -20.64 0.78
C PHE A 176 -27.35 -22.12 0.91
#